data_a8baaed35399572fbeff3622667bd8a7
#
_entry.id   a8baaed35399572fbeff3622667bd8a7
#
_cell.length_a   1.000
_cell.length_b   1.000
_cell.length_c   1.000
_cell.angle_alpha   90.00
_cell.angle_beta   90.00
_cell.angle_gamma   90.00
#
_symmetry.space_group_name_H-M   'P 1'
#
loop_
_entity.id
_entity.type
_entity.pdbx_description
1 polymer ?
#
loop_
_entity_poly.entity_id
_entity_poly.type
_entity_poly.pdbx_seq_one_letter_code
_entity_poly.pdbx_strand_id
1 'polypeptide(L)'
;MEFDADYIIIGAGSAGCVVTDRLSEKGHSVLLLEAGPKDIHPMVHIPAGVLHLLSNPKVNWNYSSEPEESSGNRRIHWPRGRVLGGSSSINGMLYVRGNPADYDGWAQMGCKGWSFENVLPYFRKSENYKNGGDPEHRGTGGPLEVEDYRTVLDLTHAFVEAGHQAGYPKSQDLNGSMPEGVGYSQMTRRGRLRGSTARTFLSRAKKRKNVKIKTEAIVTGLIFENKKC
;
A
#
# COMPACT_ATOMS: atom_id res chain seq x y z
N MET A 1 -29.33 13.97 2.39
CA MET A 1 -29.18 13.19 3.63
C MET A 1 -27.83 13.56 4.23
N GLU A 2 -27.86 14.30 5.27
CA GLU A 2 -26.71 14.62 6.11
C GLU A 2 -26.25 13.30 6.78
N PHE A 3 -24.97 13.00 6.74
CA PHE A 3 -24.39 11.85 7.42
C PHE A 3 -23.42 12.40 8.46
N ASP A 4 -23.85 12.37 9.67
CA ASP A 4 -23.02 12.71 10.81
C ASP A 4 -22.03 11.56 11.08
N ALA A 5 -20.74 11.84 11.07
CA ALA A 5 -19.69 10.88 11.25
C ALA A 5 -18.70 11.34 12.31
N ASP A 6 -18.25 10.41 13.17
CA ASP A 6 -17.17 10.68 14.13
C ASP A 6 -15.87 11.02 13.39
N TYR A 7 -15.65 10.40 12.22
CA TYR A 7 -14.44 10.59 11.41
C TYR A 7 -14.76 10.70 9.93
N ILE A 8 -14.18 11.72 9.30
CA ILE A 8 -14.16 11.88 7.84
C ILE A 8 -12.76 11.52 7.36
N ILE A 9 -12.66 10.52 6.49
CA ILE A 9 -11.41 10.08 5.87
C ILE A 9 -11.36 10.58 4.43
N ILE A 10 -10.35 11.36 4.09
CA ILE A 10 -10.16 11.93 2.76
C ILE A 10 -9.15 11.08 1.99
N GLY A 11 -9.63 10.44 0.94
CA GLY A 11 -8.88 9.53 0.08
C GLY A 11 -8.96 8.08 0.54
N ALA A 12 -9.49 7.20 -0.32
CA ALA A 12 -9.54 5.75 -0.13
C ALA A 12 -8.28 5.06 -0.68
N GLY A 13 -7.11 5.66 -0.49
CA GLY A 13 -5.82 5.08 -0.81
C GLY A 13 -5.39 4.02 0.21
N SER A 14 -4.11 3.62 0.17
CA SER A 14 -3.57 2.58 1.05
C SER A 14 -3.80 2.89 2.53
N ALA A 15 -3.49 4.11 2.96
CA ALA A 15 -3.68 4.53 4.35
C ALA A 15 -5.16 4.69 4.71
N GLY A 16 -5.95 5.40 3.88
CA GLY A 16 -7.37 5.66 4.18
C GLY A 16 -8.21 4.40 4.30
N CYS A 17 -7.94 3.37 3.49
CA CYS A 17 -8.60 2.06 3.62
C CYS A 17 -8.29 1.39 4.97
N VAL A 18 -7.03 1.48 5.43
CA VAL A 18 -6.61 0.90 6.72
C VAL A 18 -7.26 1.66 7.88
N VAL A 19 -7.19 3.00 7.86
CA VAL A 19 -7.76 3.84 8.92
C VAL A 19 -9.28 3.62 9.00
N THR A 20 -9.99 3.57 7.86
CA THR A 20 -11.42 3.27 7.81
C THR A 20 -11.75 1.92 8.43
N ASP A 21 -10.97 0.87 8.11
CA ASP A 21 -11.18 -0.46 8.69
C ASP A 21 -10.99 -0.45 10.20
N ARG A 22 -9.94 0.18 10.70
CA ARG A 22 -9.59 0.18 12.12
C ARG A 22 -10.51 1.04 12.99
N LEU A 23 -10.91 2.23 12.51
CA LEU A 23 -11.84 3.08 13.25
C LEU A 23 -13.23 2.46 13.31
N SER A 24 -13.73 1.96 12.18
CA SER A 24 -15.05 1.33 12.15
C SER A 24 -15.12 0.01 12.93
N GLU A 25 -14.02 -0.75 13.01
CA GLU A 25 -13.92 -1.95 13.87
C GLU A 25 -14.06 -1.62 15.35
N LYS A 26 -13.66 -0.42 15.77
CA LYS A 26 -13.83 0.09 17.12
C LYS A 26 -15.22 0.71 17.39
N GLY A 27 -16.14 0.67 16.43
CA GLY A 27 -17.50 1.17 16.57
C GLY A 27 -17.71 2.62 16.11
N HIS A 28 -16.66 3.36 15.72
CA HIS A 28 -16.81 4.74 15.25
C HIS A 28 -17.54 4.79 13.90
N SER A 29 -18.38 5.81 13.71
CA SER A 29 -18.98 6.12 12.42
C SER A 29 -17.95 6.81 11.51
N VAL A 30 -17.80 6.29 10.28
CA VAL A 30 -16.76 6.74 9.35
C VAL A 30 -17.36 7.09 7.99
N LEU A 31 -17.10 8.31 7.53
CA LEU A 31 -17.33 8.73 6.15
C LEU A 31 -16.01 8.71 5.38
N LEU A 32 -15.91 7.84 4.38
CA LEU A 32 -14.75 7.76 3.48
C LEU A 32 -15.10 8.43 2.15
N LEU A 33 -14.30 9.42 1.75
CA LEU A 33 -14.44 10.17 0.51
C LEU A 33 -13.29 9.81 -0.44
N GLU A 34 -13.60 9.46 -1.69
CA GLU A 34 -12.61 9.13 -2.72
C GLU A 34 -12.88 9.94 -3.98
N ALA A 35 -11.84 10.58 -4.50
CA ALA A 35 -11.92 11.41 -5.72
C ALA A 35 -12.19 10.59 -6.98
N GLY A 36 -11.71 9.34 -7.01
CA GLY A 36 -11.87 8.45 -8.14
C GLY A 36 -13.10 7.55 -8.06
N PRO A 37 -13.28 6.69 -9.07
CA PRO A 37 -14.38 5.74 -9.13
C PRO A 37 -14.18 4.53 -8.21
N LYS A 38 -15.19 3.65 -8.20
CA LYS A 38 -15.08 2.31 -7.62
C LYS A 38 -14.06 1.46 -8.40
N ASP A 39 -13.44 0.52 -7.73
CA ASP A 39 -12.44 -0.41 -8.26
C ASP A 39 -13.06 -1.58 -9.08
N ILE A 40 -14.04 -1.29 -9.93
CA ILE A 40 -14.78 -2.30 -10.69
C ILE A 40 -14.12 -2.68 -12.03
N HIS A 41 -13.18 -1.88 -12.51
CA HIS A 41 -12.52 -2.14 -13.79
C HIS A 41 -11.67 -3.43 -13.71
N PRO A 42 -11.85 -4.41 -14.62
CA PRO A 42 -11.17 -5.71 -14.54
C PRO A 42 -9.64 -5.62 -14.43
N MET A 43 -9.02 -4.68 -15.16
CA MET A 43 -7.56 -4.49 -15.14
C MET A 43 -7.03 -4.06 -13.76
N VAL A 44 -7.85 -3.46 -12.90
CA VAL A 44 -7.48 -3.15 -11.52
C VAL A 44 -7.22 -4.43 -10.72
N HIS A 45 -7.89 -5.51 -11.05
CA HIS A 45 -7.77 -6.78 -10.32
C HIS A 45 -6.72 -7.72 -10.90
N ILE A 46 -6.48 -7.64 -12.21
CA ILE A 46 -5.53 -8.52 -12.92
C ILE A 46 -4.11 -7.98 -12.71
N PRO A 47 -3.14 -8.79 -12.22
CA PRO A 47 -1.76 -8.33 -12.01
C PRO A 47 -1.12 -7.67 -13.24
N ALA A 48 -1.24 -8.28 -14.42
CA ALA A 48 -0.73 -7.74 -15.68
C ALA A 48 -1.40 -6.42 -16.12
N GLY A 49 -2.55 -6.07 -15.53
CA GLY A 49 -3.28 -4.83 -15.81
C GLY A 49 -2.51 -3.56 -15.45
N VAL A 50 -1.43 -3.65 -14.67
CA VAL A 50 -0.63 -2.49 -14.24
C VAL A 50 -0.21 -1.62 -15.43
N LEU A 51 0.25 -2.21 -16.53
CA LEU A 51 0.71 -1.47 -17.71
C LEU A 51 -0.42 -0.63 -18.34
N HIS A 52 -1.65 -1.14 -18.32
CA HIS A 52 -2.83 -0.42 -18.81
C HIS A 52 -3.26 0.71 -17.85
N LEU A 53 -3.06 0.52 -16.55
CA LEU A 53 -3.56 1.44 -15.52
C LEU A 53 -2.65 2.66 -15.33
N LEU A 54 -1.33 2.51 -15.58
CA LEU A 54 -0.34 3.57 -15.33
C LEU A 54 -0.55 4.83 -16.18
N SER A 55 -1.25 4.74 -17.30
CA SER A 55 -1.60 5.88 -18.16
C SER A 55 -3.10 6.17 -18.24
N ASN A 56 -3.94 5.38 -17.56
CA ASN A 56 -5.40 5.52 -17.66
C ASN A 56 -5.92 6.66 -16.78
N PRO A 57 -6.38 7.80 -17.36
CA PRO A 57 -6.80 8.97 -16.59
C PRO A 57 -8.08 8.76 -15.77
N LYS A 58 -8.83 7.68 -16.02
CA LYS A 58 -10.02 7.36 -15.22
C LYS A 58 -9.67 6.88 -13.80
N VAL A 59 -8.50 6.26 -13.64
CA VAL A 59 -8.05 5.63 -12.37
C VAL A 59 -6.69 6.11 -11.89
N ASN A 60 -6.10 7.07 -12.60
CA ASN A 60 -4.78 7.64 -12.30
C ASN A 60 -4.84 9.17 -12.40
N TRP A 61 -4.21 9.87 -11.47
CA TRP A 61 -4.03 11.32 -11.50
C TRP A 61 -3.10 11.77 -12.64
N ASN A 62 -2.22 10.88 -13.13
CA ASN A 62 -1.24 11.16 -14.18
C ASN A 62 -0.38 12.39 -13.90
N TYR A 63 0.08 12.55 -12.65
CA TYR A 63 0.99 13.65 -12.32
C TYR A 63 2.30 13.55 -13.12
N SER A 64 2.92 14.70 -13.29
CA SER A 64 4.25 14.86 -13.85
C SER A 64 5.06 15.73 -12.91
N SER A 65 6.33 15.40 -12.70
CA SER A 65 7.22 16.25 -11.91
C SER A 65 7.47 17.58 -12.59
N GLU A 66 7.87 18.59 -11.83
CA GLU A 66 8.50 19.77 -12.43
C GLU A 66 9.88 19.36 -13.03
N PRO A 67 10.36 20.10 -14.03
CA PRO A 67 11.71 19.88 -14.56
C PRO A 67 12.74 20.10 -13.47
N GLU A 68 13.73 19.22 -13.39
CA GLU A 68 14.80 19.30 -12.40
C GLU A 68 16.15 19.18 -13.10
N GLU A 69 17.09 20.08 -12.80
CA GLU A 69 18.40 20.14 -13.45
C GLU A 69 19.19 18.85 -13.26
N SER A 70 19.19 18.27 -12.06
CA SER A 70 19.84 17.00 -11.72
C SER A 70 19.34 15.81 -12.55
N SER A 71 18.13 15.91 -13.12
CA SER A 71 17.53 14.90 -14.00
C SER A 71 17.60 15.28 -15.49
N GLY A 72 18.42 16.28 -15.85
CA GLY A 72 18.52 16.82 -17.23
C GLY A 72 17.27 17.55 -17.68
N ASN A 73 16.62 18.27 -16.78
CA ASN A 73 15.38 19.04 -16.99
C ASN A 73 14.21 18.20 -17.52
N ARG A 74 14.20 16.89 -17.24
CA ARG A 74 13.10 16.01 -17.66
C ARG A 74 11.90 16.17 -16.74
N ARG A 75 10.70 16.09 -17.33
CA ARG A 75 9.47 15.83 -16.59
C ARG A 75 9.27 14.33 -16.46
N ILE A 76 9.16 13.86 -15.23
CA ILE A 76 9.01 12.43 -14.94
C ILE A 76 7.54 12.14 -14.68
N HIS A 77 6.97 11.19 -15.43
CA HIS A 77 5.61 10.72 -15.19
C HIS A 77 5.53 10.07 -13.81
N TRP A 78 4.56 10.54 -12.99
CA TRP A 78 4.40 10.16 -11.60
C TRP A 78 3.01 9.59 -11.31
N PRO A 79 2.75 8.33 -11.63
CA PRO A 79 1.44 7.72 -11.45
C PRO A 79 1.00 7.71 -9.98
N ARG A 80 -0.26 8.09 -9.75
CA ARG A 80 -0.93 7.99 -8.45
C ARG A 80 -2.37 7.55 -8.67
N GLY A 81 -2.78 6.48 -7.97
CA GLY A 81 -4.13 5.95 -8.12
C GLY A 81 -5.21 6.94 -7.69
N ARG A 82 -6.19 7.12 -8.56
CA ARG A 82 -7.45 7.85 -8.33
C ARG A 82 -8.60 6.87 -8.47
N VAL A 83 -8.76 6.02 -7.48
CA VAL A 83 -9.72 4.91 -7.46
C VAL A 83 -9.75 4.33 -6.04
N LEU A 84 -10.80 3.61 -5.66
CA LEU A 84 -10.80 2.87 -4.39
C LEU A 84 -9.56 1.97 -4.28
N GLY A 85 -8.84 2.09 -3.17
CA GLY A 85 -7.55 1.46 -2.94
C GLY A 85 -6.35 2.33 -3.35
N GLY A 86 -6.59 3.45 -4.04
CA GLY A 86 -5.55 4.38 -4.47
C GLY A 86 -4.45 3.70 -5.29
N SER A 87 -3.20 4.05 -5.01
CA SER A 87 -2.04 3.47 -5.71
C SER A 87 -1.87 1.97 -5.50
N SER A 88 -2.41 1.38 -4.41
CA SER A 88 -2.41 -0.09 -4.26
C SER A 88 -3.26 -0.81 -5.32
N SER A 89 -4.17 -0.10 -5.97
CA SER A 89 -5.02 -0.60 -7.06
C SER A 89 -4.36 -0.53 -8.44
N ILE A 90 -3.23 0.22 -8.58
CA ILE A 90 -2.54 0.41 -9.86
C ILE A 90 -1.04 0.13 -9.83
N ASN A 91 -0.44 -0.16 -8.68
CA ASN A 91 1.00 -0.42 -8.52
C ASN A 91 1.42 -1.81 -9.05
N GLY A 92 2.74 -2.07 -9.05
CA GLY A 92 3.34 -3.36 -9.41
C GLY A 92 3.18 -4.47 -8.35
N MET A 93 2.48 -4.22 -7.25
CA MET A 93 2.21 -5.16 -6.16
C MET A 93 3.43 -5.64 -5.37
N LEU A 94 4.62 -5.14 -5.61
CA LEU A 94 5.79 -5.52 -4.84
C LEU A 94 5.58 -5.18 -3.36
N TYR A 95 5.95 -6.13 -2.50
CA TYR A 95 5.89 -5.96 -1.06
C TYR A 95 7.30 -6.00 -0.47
N VAL A 96 7.79 -4.84 -0.10
CA VAL A 96 9.09 -4.66 0.55
C VAL A 96 8.91 -3.61 1.65
N ARG A 97 9.38 -3.90 2.85
CA ARG A 97 9.43 -2.95 3.97
C ARG A 97 10.66 -2.06 3.83
N GLY A 98 10.64 -0.88 4.47
CA GLY A 98 11.84 -0.07 4.61
C GLY A 98 12.92 -0.77 5.44
N ASN A 99 14.16 -0.35 5.28
CA ASN A 99 15.27 -0.84 6.10
C ASN A 99 15.05 -0.44 7.57
N PRO A 100 15.33 -1.32 8.55
CA PRO A 100 15.24 -0.98 9.97
C PRO A 100 15.94 0.35 10.34
N ALA A 101 17.10 0.61 9.75
CA ALA A 101 17.86 1.85 9.99
C ALA A 101 17.11 3.12 9.57
N ASP A 102 16.22 3.07 8.58
CA ASP A 102 15.40 4.23 8.17
C ASP A 102 14.44 4.63 9.29
N TYR A 103 13.77 3.66 9.91
CA TYR A 103 12.85 3.91 11.03
C TYR A 103 13.58 4.37 12.29
N ASP A 104 14.72 3.73 12.58
CA ASP A 104 15.55 4.12 13.72
C ASP A 104 16.10 5.54 13.54
N GLY A 105 16.48 5.91 12.32
CA GLY A 105 16.84 7.27 11.94
C GLY A 105 15.71 8.27 12.20
N TRP A 106 14.47 7.93 11.87
CA TRP A 106 13.31 8.79 12.19
C TRP A 106 13.13 8.97 13.69
N ALA A 107 13.26 7.89 14.47
CA ALA A 107 13.17 7.97 15.93
C ALA A 107 14.26 8.88 16.51
N GLN A 108 15.49 8.78 16.01
CA GLN A 108 16.61 9.63 16.41
C GLN A 108 16.38 11.11 16.05
N MET A 109 15.71 11.40 14.94
CA MET A 109 15.30 12.76 14.55
C MET A 109 14.14 13.31 15.37
N GLY A 110 13.64 12.57 16.36
CA GLY A 110 12.59 13.02 17.29
C GLY A 110 11.20 12.42 17.04
N CYS A 111 11.01 11.55 16.05
CA CYS A 111 9.76 10.85 15.81
C CYS A 111 9.59 9.69 16.81
N LYS A 112 9.24 10.01 18.05
CA LYS A 112 9.05 9.01 19.11
C LYS A 112 8.01 7.95 18.71
N GLY A 113 8.34 6.67 18.95
CA GLY A 113 7.47 5.55 18.60
C GLY A 113 7.59 5.09 17.14
N TRP A 114 8.57 5.60 16.38
CA TRP A 114 8.84 5.24 14.99
C TRP A 114 10.11 4.43 14.77
N SER A 115 10.78 3.95 15.83
CA SER A 115 11.88 2.98 15.66
C SER A 115 11.36 1.70 15.00
N PHE A 116 12.25 0.94 14.37
CA PHE A 116 11.85 -0.32 13.74
C PHE A 116 11.14 -1.27 14.71
N GLU A 117 11.65 -1.40 15.93
CA GLU A 117 11.01 -2.19 16.99
C GLU A 117 9.57 -1.74 17.27
N ASN A 118 9.31 -0.43 17.27
CA ASN A 118 7.97 0.11 17.51
C ASN A 118 7.00 -0.11 16.34
N VAL A 119 7.49 -0.07 15.09
CA VAL A 119 6.62 -0.21 13.90
C VAL A 119 6.46 -1.66 13.44
N LEU A 120 7.38 -2.55 13.76
CA LEU A 120 7.33 -3.96 13.38
C LEU A 120 6.03 -4.68 13.80
N PRO A 121 5.47 -4.48 15.01
CA PRO A 121 4.18 -5.07 15.39
C PRO A 121 3.03 -4.66 14.45
N TYR A 122 3.07 -3.46 13.89
CA TYR A 122 2.05 -2.98 12.94
C TYR A 122 2.24 -3.59 11.55
N PHE A 123 3.47 -3.81 11.09
CA PHE A 123 3.74 -4.57 9.87
C PHE A 123 3.19 -5.99 10.01
N ARG A 124 3.50 -6.68 11.09
CA ARG A 124 3.00 -8.03 11.37
C ARG A 124 1.48 -8.07 11.49
N LYS A 125 0.87 -7.09 12.16
CA LYS A 125 -0.60 -6.99 12.32
C LYS A 125 -1.32 -6.79 10.99
N SER A 126 -0.71 -6.13 10.03
CA SER A 126 -1.30 -5.86 8.71
C SER A 126 -1.13 -7.04 7.74
N GLU A 127 -0.07 -7.80 7.89
CA GLU A 127 0.38 -8.83 6.97
C GLU A 127 -0.25 -10.19 7.23
N ASN A 128 -0.50 -10.92 6.14
CA ASN A 128 -0.78 -12.35 6.13
C ASN A 128 0.12 -13.02 5.09
N TYR A 129 1.36 -13.31 5.50
CA TYR A 129 2.32 -13.99 4.64
C TYR A 129 2.02 -15.48 4.55
N LYS A 130 1.81 -15.97 3.34
CA LYS A 130 1.29 -17.32 3.07
C LYS A 130 2.36 -18.41 3.08
N ASN A 131 3.61 -18.03 2.90
CA ASN A 131 4.71 -18.98 2.70
C ASN A 131 5.51 -19.26 3.99
N GLY A 132 5.01 -18.84 5.15
CA GLY A 132 5.70 -19.00 6.42
C GLY A 132 6.66 -17.84 6.70
N GLY A 133 7.92 -18.14 7.01
CA GLY A 133 8.93 -17.15 7.36
C GLY A 133 9.12 -17.00 8.88
N ASP A 134 10.04 -16.12 9.24
CA ASP A 134 10.39 -15.86 10.63
C ASP A 134 9.21 -15.19 11.38
N PRO A 135 8.63 -15.85 12.40
CA PRO A 135 7.48 -15.33 13.13
C PRO A 135 7.79 -14.06 13.94
N GLU A 136 9.06 -13.76 14.18
CA GLU A 136 9.45 -12.49 14.83
C GLU A 136 9.30 -11.31 13.86
N HIS A 137 9.48 -11.54 12.56
CA HIS A 137 9.42 -10.51 11.52
C HIS A 137 8.14 -10.57 10.69
N ARG A 138 7.58 -11.74 10.43
CA ARG A 138 6.45 -11.94 9.53
C ARG A 138 5.11 -12.09 10.26
N GLY A 139 4.04 -11.59 9.63
CA GLY A 139 2.68 -11.73 10.11
C GLY A 139 1.87 -12.75 9.30
N THR A 140 1.00 -13.52 9.98
CA THR A 140 0.19 -14.59 9.35
C THR A 140 -1.33 -14.38 9.49
N GLY A 141 -1.78 -13.34 10.18
CA GLY A 141 -3.21 -13.13 10.49
C GLY A 141 -3.80 -11.82 10.00
N GLY A 142 -3.01 -10.97 9.36
CA GLY A 142 -3.45 -9.66 8.90
C GLY A 142 -4.34 -9.71 7.66
N PRO A 143 -4.98 -8.59 7.31
CA PRO A 143 -5.84 -8.51 6.14
C PRO A 143 -5.08 -8.51 4.80
N LEU A 144 -3.82 -8.06 4.78
CA LEU A 144 -3.02 -7.95 3.57
C LEU A 144 -2.34 -9.28 3.27
N GLU A 145 -2.85 -9.98 2.28
CA GLU A 145 -2.24 -11.21 1.81
C GLU A 145 -0.96 -10.92 1.04
N VAL A 146 0.14 -11.56 1.46
CA VAL A 146 1.46 -11.48 0.84
C VAL A 146 1.90 -12.90 0.50
N GLU A 147 2.42 -13.10 -0.69
CA GLU A 147 2.93 -14.39 -1.15
C GLU A 147 4.16 -14.23 -2.05
N ASP A 148 4.95 -15.28 -2.18
CA ASP A 148 6.05 -15.33 -3.13
C ASP A 148 5.54 -15.43 -4.57
N TYR A 149 6.40 -15.11 -5.53
CA TYR A 149 6.11 -15.36 -6.93
C TYR A 149 5.95 -16.87 -7.17
N ARG A 150 4.89 -17.25 -7.87
CA ARG A 150 4.63 -18.66 -8.22
C ARG A 150 5.53 -19.15 -9.34
N THR A 151 5.90 -18.25 -10.22
CA THR A 151 6.78 -18.54 -11.36
C THR A 151 7.84 -17.47 -11.42
N VAL A 152 9.07 -17.87 -11.27
CA VAL A 152 10.24 -17.00 -11.40
C VAL A 152 10.91 -17.36 -12.73
N LEU A 153 11.22 -16.35 -13.52
CA LEU A 153 11.87 -16.55 -14.83
C LEU A 153 13.35 -16.89 -14.64
N ASP A 154 13.92 -17.68 -15.55
CA ASP A 154 15.34 -18.04 -15.53
C ASP A 154 16.25 -16.82 -15.48
N LEU A 155 15.89 -15.74 -16.19
CA LEU A 155 16.63 -14.49 -16.16
C LEU A 155 16.63 -13.85 -14.75
N THR A 156 15.55 -13.97 -13.99
CA THR A 156 15.49 -13.49 -12.60
C THR A 156 16.37 -14.33 -11.67
N HIS A 157 16.42 -15.65 -11.88
CA HIS A 157 17.34 -16.52 -11.18
C HIS A 157 18.79 -16.15 -11.49
N ALA A 158 19.11 -15.94 -12.77
CA ALA A 158 20.44 -15.53 -13.22
C ALA A 158 20.85 -14.16 -12.62
N PHE A 159 19.93 -13.21 -12.52
CA PHE A 159 20.18 -11.91 -11.91
C PHE A 159 20.51 -12.02 -10.41
N VAL A 160 19.74 -12.81 -9.64
CA VAL A 160 20.00 -13.04 -8.21
C VAL A 160 21.35 -13.73 -8.02
N GLU A 161 21.66 -14.72 -8.86
CA GLU A 161 22.94 -15.42 -8.80
C GLU A 161 24.11 -14.51 -9.17
N ALA A 162 24.00 -13.69 -10.21
CA ALA A 162 25.02 -12.71 -10.59
C ALA A 162 25.28 -11.69 -9.44
N GLY A 163 24.24 -11.24 -8.76
CA GLY A 163 24.39 -10.38 -7.60
C GLY A 163 25.15 -11.04 -6.46
N HIS A 164 24.87 -12.32 -6.21
CA HIS A 164 25.64 -13.10 -5.23
C HIS A 164 27.12 -13.26 -5.64
N GLN A 165 27.38 -13.58 -6.89
CA GLN A 165 28.74 -13.68 -7.42
C GLN A 165 29.50 -12.33 -7.38
N ALA A 166 28.78 -11.22 -7.43
CA ALA A 166 29.35 -9.88 -7.25
C ALA A 166 29.61 -9.51 -5.78
N GLY A 167 29.36 -10.44 -4.83
CA GLY A 167 29.68 -10.26 -3.42
C GLY A 167 28.49 -9.79 -2.53
N TYR A 168 27.29 -9.65 -3.09
CA TYR A 168 26.12 -9.32 -2.28
C TYR A 168 25.58 -10.57 -1.56
N PRO A 169 25.16 -10.46 -0.28
CA PRO A 169 24.58 -11.59 0.43
C PRO A 169 23.26 -12.03 -0.23
N LYS A 170 22.99 -13.34 -0.26
CA LYS A 170 21.67 -13.87 -0.63
C LYS A 170 20.69 -13.65 0.52
N SER A 171 19.64 -12.85 0.30
CA SER A 171 18.52 -12.74 1.22
C SER A 171 17.47 -13.78 0.86
N GLN A 172 17.11 -14.63 1.80
CA GLN A 172 16.00 -15.58 1.65
C GLN A 172 14.65 -14.89 1.82
N ASP A 173 14.63 -13.80 2.58
CA ASP A 173 13.43 -13.00 2.83
C ASP A 173 13.79 -11.52 3.01
N LEU A 174 13.51 -10.70 2.00
CA LEU A 174 13.75 -9.26 2.01
C LEU A 174 12.91 -8.50 3.06
N ASN A 175 11.97 -9.17 3.71
CA ASN A 175 11.14 -8.62 4.79
C ASN A 175 11.38 -9.34 6.13
N GLY A 176 12.41 -10.19 6.20
CA GLY A 176 12.82 -10.92 7.40
C GLY A 176 13.87 -10.19 8.22
N SER A 177 14.65 -10.96 8.99
CA SER A 177 15.70 -10.43 9.87
C SER A 177 16.92 -9.87 9.13
N MET A 178 17.17 -10.34 7.90
CA MET A 178 18.27 -9.87 7.04
C MET A 178 17.72 -9.33 5.71
N PRO A 179 17.22 -8.08 5.68
CA PRO A 179 16.62 -7.51 4.47
C PRO A 179 17.63 -7.08 3.41
N GLU A 180 18.92 -6.99 3.75
CA GLU A 180 19.98 -6.57 2.84
C GLU A 180 20.44 -7.72 1.93
N GLY A 181 20.78 -7.37 0.68
CA GLY A 181 21.32 -8.31 -0.28
C GLY A 181 20.47 -8.46 -1.53
N VAL A 182 20.65 -9.59 -2.22
CA VAL A 182 19.89 -9.98 -3.41
C VAL A 182 18.93 -11.11 -3.08
N GLY A 183 17.69 -11.00 -3.53
CA GLY A 183 16.64 -11.97 -3.25
C GLY A 183 15.40 -11.72 -4.09
N TYR A 184 14.36 -12.47 -3.80
CA TYR A 184 13.08 -12.39 -4.50
C TYR A 184 12.08 -11.56 -3.71
N SER A 185 11.48 -10.57 -4.36
CA SER A 185 10.41 -9.76 -3.74
C SER A 185 9.13 -10.59 -3.61
N GLN A 186 8.38 -10.35 -2.55
CA GLN A 186 7.02 -10.86 -2.42
C GLN A 186 6.01 -9.93 -3.10
N MET A 187 4.77 -10.41 -3.22
CA MET A 187 3.67 -9.68 -3.85
C MET A 187 2.45 -9.59 -2.95
N THR A 188 1.78 -8.43 -3.01
CA THR A 188 0.44 -8.25 -2.43
C THR A 188 -0.60 -8.87 -3.37
N ARG A 189 -0.91 -10.15 -3.14
CA ARG A 189 -1.88 -10.91 -3.94
C ARG A 189 -2.95 -11.54 -3.06
N ARG A 190 -4.13 -11.69 -3.60
CA ARG A 190 -5.24 -12.44 -3.02
C ARG A 190 -5.71 -13.47 -4.02
N GLY A 191 -5.18 -14.67 -3.90
CA GLY A 191 -5.35 -15.73 -4.88
C GLY A 191 -4.65 -15.41 -6.20
N ARG A 192 -5.38 -15.36 -7.30
CA ARG A 192 -4.82 -15.01 -8.63
C ARG A 192 -4.88 -13.51 -8.95
N LEU A 193 -5.44 -12.71 -8.06
CA LEU A 193 -5.74 -11.30 -8.30
C LEU A 193 -4.93 -10.40 -7.37
N ARG A 194 -4.85 -9.11 -7.72
CA ARG A 194 -4.28 -8.05 -6.89
C ARG A 194 -4.92 -8.01 -5.50
N GLY A 195 -4.11 -7.91 -4.47
CA GLY A 195 -4.51 -7.67 -3.08
C GLY A 195 -4.47 -6.18 -2.72
N SER A 196 -5.21 -5.31 -3.45
CA SER A 196 -5.29 -3.89 -3.10
C SER A 196 -5.91 -3.68 -1.72
N THR A 197 -5.65 -2.53 -1.09
CA THR A 197 -6.28 -2.18 0.20
C THR A 197 -7.79 -2.06 0.11
N ALA A 198 -8.35 -1.78 -1.08
CA ALA A 198 -9.79 -1.85 -1.30
C ALA A 198 -10.33 -3.29 -1.16
N ARG A 199 -9.59 -4.28 -1.65
CA ARG A 199 -9.98 -5.69 -1.59
C ARG A 199 -9.65 -6.36 -0.26
N THR A 200 -8.76 -5.81 0.52
CA THR A 200 -8.32 -6.35 1.80
C THR A 200 -8.99 -5.62 2.95
N PHE A 201 -8.51 -4.47 3.35
CA PHE A 201 -9.04 -3.70 4.48
C PHE A 201 -10.45 -3.15 4.21
N LEU A 202 -10.64 -2.41 3.12
CA LEU A 202 -11.91 -1.75 2.86
C LEU A 202 -13.05 -2.75 2.60
N SER A 203 -12.76 -3.91 2.04
CA SER A 203 -13.75 -4.97 1.84
C SER A 203 -14.34 -5.50 3.17
N ARG A 204 -13.59 -5.41 4.26
CA ARG A 204 -14.06 -5.73 5.61
C ARG A 204 -14.91 -4.58 6.16
N ALA A 205 -14.41 -3.35 6.05
CA ALA A 205 -15.11 -2.15 6.51
C ALA A 205 -16.47 -1.94 5.84
N LYS A 206 -16.57 -2.21 4.53
CA LYS A 206 -17.83 -2.12 3.74
C LYS A 206 -18.99 -2.97 4.29
N LYS A 207 -18.71 -4.00 5.09
CA LYS A 207 -19.73 -4.86 5.69
C LYS A 207 -20.32 -4.27 6.96
N ARG A 208 -19.74 -3.20 7.52
CA ARG A 208 -20.16 -2.56 8.77
C ARG A 208 -21.15 -1.45 8.46
N LYS A 209 -22.20 -1.36 9.28
CA LYS A 209 -23.28 -0.36 9.13
C LYS A 209 -22.81 1.07 9.44
N ASN A 210 -21.74 1.22 10.21
CA ASN A 210 -21.15 2.50 10.62
C ASN A 210 -20.14 3.05 9.61
N VAL A 211 -20.06 2.49 8.39
CA VAL A 211 -19.18 2.98 7.31
C VAL A 211 -20.01 3.46 6.13
N LYS A 212 -19.77 4.69 5.70
CA LYS A 212 -20.30 5.24 4.45
C LYS A 212 -19.15 5.62 3.53
N ILE A 213 -19.25 5.23 2.26
CA ILE A 213 -18.23 5.50 1.24
C ILE A 213 -18.87 6.29 0.10
N LYS A 214 -18.26 7.43 -0.24
CA LYS A 214 -18.61 8.20 -1.43
C LYS A 214 -17.41 8.20 -2.38
N THR A 215 -17.63 7.75 -3.60
CA THR A 215 -16.66 7.83 -4.71
C THR A 215 -17.01 9.02 -5.59
N GLU A 216 -16.06 9.42 -6.46
CA GLU A 216 -16.20 10.57 -7.36
C GLU A 216 -16.47 11.87 -6.58
N ALA A 217 -15.92 11.96 -5.36
CA ALA A 217 -16.06 13.05 -4.42
C ALA A 217 -14.68 13.67 -4.14
N ILE A 218 -14.38 14.76 -4.83
CA ILE A 218 -13.15 15.53 -4.60
C ILE A 218 -13.41 16.47 -3.42
N VAL A 219 -12.55 16.39 -2.40
CA VAL A 219 -12.55 17.34 -1.28
C VAL A 219 -11.72 18.56 -1.68
N THR A 220 -12.33 19.72 -1.69
CA THR A 220 -11.71 20.99 -2.07
C THR A 220 -11.27 21.83 -0.89
N GLY A 221 -11.76 21.53 0.31
CA GLY A 221 -11.40 22.24 1.53
C GLY A 221 -12.08 21.67 2.76
N LEU A 222 -11.64 22.11 3.91
CA LEU A 222 -12.24 21.84 5.21
C LEU A 222 -12.91 23.12 5.72
N ILE A 223 -14.15 22.98 6.19
CA ILE A 223 -14.89 24.07 6.81
C ILE A 223 -14.96 23.77 8.31
N PHE A 224 -14.49 24.70 9.12
CA PHE A 224 -14.52 24.56 10.57
C PHE A 224 -15.47 25.58 11.18
N GLU A 225 -16.45 25.08 11.95
CA GLU A 225 -17.33 25.91 12.76
C GLU A 225 -17.16 25.51 14.22
N ASN A 226 -16.86 26.49 15.08
CA ASN A 226 -16.65 26.23 16.53
C ASN A 226 -15.66 25.08 16.82
N LYS A 227 -14.54 25.00 16.07
CA LYS A 227 -13.51 23.93 16.14
C LYS A 227 -13.99 22.53 15.75
N LYS A 228 -15.14 22.41 15.10
CA LYS A 228 -15.64 21.16 14.48
C LYS A 228 -15.62 21.32 12.95
N CYS A 229 -15.30 20.20 12.27
CA CYS A 229 -15.32 20.08 10.80
C CYS A 229 -16.63 19.41 10.35
#